data_8ebeeacb4066b7be050d2611f5e8b6d3
#
_entry.id   8ebeeacb4066b7be050d2611f5e8b6d3
#
_cell.length_a   1.000
_cell.length_b   1.000
_cell.length_c   1.000
_cell.angle_alpha   90.00
_cell.angle_beta   90.00
_cell.angle_gamma   90.00
#
_symmetry.space_group_name_H-M   'P 1'
#
loop_
_entity.id
_entity.type
_entity.pdbx_description
1 polymer ?
#
loop_
_entity_poly.entity_id
_entity_poly.type
_entity_poly.pdbx_seq_one_letter_code
_entity_poly.pdbx_strand_id
1 'polypeptide(L)'
;MLDLAVVTDDCSIGDTLYKSKDLAVLCDRLGYERFWMAEHHNMEHIASSATAVLLGFIAGHTKRIRIGSGGVMLPNHSPLVIAEQFGTLESLYPGRIDLGLGRAPGTDGETAMAIRSDFYAQSQRFPENVSKLQEYLSSENCKNRVRAFPGEGLEIPIWILGSSMDSSTLAAAYGMPYAFAGHFAPKMMFEAFDFYRENYNPSEEHPKPYTIACVNAIAAETTEEAEFLASSMYMNFLNIIRNDRKPMQAPVKNVKSLMNTMERYQVEQMLSCSFIGDEDKITEDLNRFIEYTKVDEIMITCQIYDHKSRLHSCEIMKRVMDNINAR
;
A
#
# COMPACT_ATOMS: atom_id res chain seq x y z
N MET A 1 4.74 -1.71 -6.17
CA MET A 1 5.45 -1.02 -5.07
C MET A 1 4.46 -0.23 -4.25
N LEU A 2 4.48 -0.34 -2.93
CA LEU A 2 3.78 0.57 -2.00
C LEU A 2 4.80 1.45 -1.30
N ASP A 3 4.61 2.76 -1.31
CA ASP A 3 5.45 3.71 -0.58
C ASP A 3 4.63 4.50 0.45
N LEU A 4 5.18 4.59 1.66
CA LEU A 4 4.63 5.36 2.77
C LEU A 4 5.29 6.74 2.90
N ALA A 5 6.29 7.06 2.08
CA ALA A 5 7.16 8.22 2.25
C ALA A 5 7.73 8.29 3.68
N VAL A 6 8.43 7.22 4.09
CA VAL A 6 9.00 7.10 5.44
C VAL A 6 10.10 8.15 5.62
N VAL A 7 9.93 9.01 6.63
CA VAL A 7 10.91 10.06 6.98
C VAL A 7 12.02 9.45 7.82
N THR A 8 13.27 9.68 7.41
CA THR A 8 14.48 9.31 8.17
C THR A 8 14.96 10.47 9.03
N ASP A 9 15.67 10.18 10.13
CA ASP A 9 16.12 11.20 11.09
C ASP A 9 17.20 12.17 10.55
N ASP A 10 17.77 11.84 9.38
CA ASP A 10 18.74 12.66 8.64
C ASP A 10 18.13 13.46 7.47
N CYS A 11 16.81 13.38 7.23
CA CYS A 11 16.16 13.98 6.07
C CYS A 11 15.02 14.92 6.43
N SER A 12 14.84 15.95 5.61
CA SER A 12 13.63 16.76 5.64
C SER A 12 12.44 16.03 5.01
N ILE A 13 11.21 16.48 5.32
CA ILE A 13 10.00 15.99 4.65
C ILE A 13 10.09 16.21 3.12
N GLY A 14 10.60 17.37 2.69
CA GLY A 14 10.78 17.66 1.27
C GLY A 14 11.70 16.65 0.58
N ASP A 15 12.86 16.36 1.17
CA ASP A 15 13.79 15.37 0.64
C ASP A 15 13.15 13.98 0.59
N THR A 16 12.37 13.60 1.61
CA THR A 16 11.64 12.32 1.65
C THR A 16 10.67 12.21 0.47
N LEU A 17 9.92 13.26 0.16
CA LEU A 17 8.99 13.26 -0.98
C LEU A 17 9.72 13.17 -2.32
N TYR A 18 10.89 13.80 -2.47
CA TYR A 18 11.74 13.63 -3.66
C TYR A 18 12.33 12.21 -3.75
N LYS A 19 12.72 11.58 -2.63
CA LYS A 19 13.14 10.17 -2.58
C LYS A 19 12.00 9.23 -3.02
N SER A 20 10.74 9.52 -2.67
CA SER A 20 9.57 8.78 -3.18
C SER A 20 9.42 8.91 -4.69
N LYS A 21 9.60 10.12 -5.23
CA LYS A 21 9.61 10.35 -6.68
C LYS A 21 10.76 9.57 -7.37
N ASP A 22 11.97 9.59 -6.83
CA ASP A 22 13.11 8.87 -7.39
C ASP A 22 12.86 7.36 -7.41
N LEU A 23 12.26 6.82 -6.34
CA LEU A 23 11.85 5.41 -6.29
C LEU A 23 10.80 5.08 -7.35
N ALA A 24 9.78 5.91 -7.53
CA ALA A 24 8.75 5.71 -8.54
C ALA A 24 9.31 5.74 -9.97
N VAL A 25 10.24 6.68 -10.26
CA VAL A 25 10.95 6.76 -11.55
C VAL A 25 11.79 5.50 -11.79
N LEU A 26 12.46 4.99 -10.76
CA LEU A 26 13.20 3.73 -10.86
C LEU A 26 12.24 2.55 -11.15
N CYS A 27 11.13 2.43 -10.40
CA CYS A 27 10.14 1.38 -10.61
C CYS A 27 9.54 1.43 -12.02
N ASP A 28 9.23 2.63 -12.55
CA ASP A 28 8.77 2.81 -13.94
C ASP A 28 9.81 2.31 -14.95
N ARG A 29 11.07 2.66 -14.75
CA ARG A 29 12.18 2.23 -15.61
C ARG A 29 12.38 0.72 -15.60
N LEU A 30 12.27 0.10 -14.42
CA LEU A 30 12.44 -1.34 -14.22
C LEU A 30 11.22 -2.15 -14.70
N GLY A 31 10.08 -1.51 -14.99
CA GLY A 31 8.87 -2.19 -15.44
C GLY A 31 8.07 -2.83 -14.29
N TYR A 32 8.06 -2.21 -13.12
CA TYR A 32 7.05 -2.53 -12.11
C TYR A 32 5.66 -2.19 -12.63
N GLU A 33 4.66 -3.00 -12.29
CA GLU A 33 3.28 -2.81 -12.76
C GLU A 33 2.66 -1.55 -12.17
N ARG A 34 2.78 -1.35 -10.83
CA ARG A 34 2.16 -0.24 -10.14
C ARG A 34 3.00 0.33 -9.00
N PHE A 35 2.79 1.62 -8.74
CA PHE A 35 3.35 2.36 -7.61
C PHE A 35 2.20 3.03 -6.85
N TRP A 36 1.97 2.61 -5.62
CA TRP A 36 0.92 3.14 -4.76
C TRP A 36 1.50 3.93 -3.59
N MET A 37 0.79 5.00 -3.19
CA MET A 37 1.10 5.79 -2.00
C MET A 37 0.06 5.53 -0.92
N ALA A 38 0.51 5.35 0.32
CA ALA A 38 -0.39 5.24 1.48
C ALA A 38 -0.98 6.60 1.89
N GLU A 39 -2.02 6.58 2.76
CA GLU A 39 -2.55 7.76 3.46
C GLU A 39 -2.40 7.56 4.96
N HIS A 40 -1.59 8.42 5.57
CA HIS A 40 -1.43 8.46 7.03
C HIS A 40 -1.40 9.91 7.52
N HIS A 41 -1.97 10.14 8.70
CA HIS A 41 -2.10 11.47 9.27
C HIS A 41 -1.49 11.54 10.67
N ASN A 42 -0.99 12.73 11.05
CA ASN A 42 -0.42 13.01 12.36
C ASN A 42 0.74 12.06 12.74
N MET A 43 1.61 11.73 11.78
CA MET A 43 2.76 10.85 11.98
C MET A 43 4.03 11.54 11.49
N GLU A 44 4.95 11.88 12.41
CA GLU A 44 6.21 12.54 12.07
C GLU A 44 7.13 11.71 11.16
N HIS A 45 6.99 10.39 11.24
CA HIS A 45 7.79 9.43 10.48
C HIS A 45 7.18 9.03 9.13
N ILE A 46 6.04 9.59 8.73
CA ILE A 46 5.38 9.30 7.44
C ILE A 46 4.89 10.61 6.81
N ALA A 47 5.36 10.90 5.58
CA ALA A 47 5.04 12.14 4.88
C ALA A 47 3.83 12.03 3.92
N SER A 48 3.26 10.83 3.72
CA SER A 48 2.18 10.58 2.76
C SER A 48 0.79 10.86 3.35
N SER A 49 0.46 12.10 3.64
CA SER A 49 -0.87 12.49 4.15
C SER A 49 -1.82 12.98 3.05
N ALA A 50 -1.32 13.74 2.08
CA ALA A 50 -2.10 14.28 0.97
C ALA A 50 -1.95 13.40 -0.29
N THR A 51 -2.52 12.20 -0.25
CA THR A 51 -2.27 11.13 -1.23
C THR A 51 -2.52 11.59 -2.67
N ALA A 52 -3.67 12.17 -2.98
CA ALA A 52 -3.98 12.64 -4.35
C ALA A 52 -2.98 13.69 -4.88
N VAL A 53 -2.48 14.58 -4.01
CA VAL A 53 -1.47 15.59 -4.38
C VAL A 53 -0.15 14.91 -4.75
N LEU A 54 0.29 13.94 -3.92
CA LEU A 54 1.53 13.18 -4.17
C LEU A 54 1.43 12.32 -5.42
N LEU A 55 0.29 11.68 -5.65
CA LEU A 55 0.06 10.89 -6.86
C LEU A 55 0.18 11.74 -8.13
N GLY A 56 -0.37 12.95 -8.14
CA GLY A 56 -0.22 13.89 -9.26
C GLY A 56 1.23 14.29 -9.50
N PHE A 57 2.00 14.54 -8.44
CA PHE A 57 3.43 14.83 -8.52
C PHE A 57 4.22 13.65 -9.10
N ILE A 58 3.99 12.43 -8.60
CA ILE A 58 4.68 11.21 -9.04
C ILE A 58 4.30 10.85 -10.47
N ALA A 59 3.01 10.91 -10.82
CA ALA A 59 2.52 10.60 -12.16
C ALA A 59 3.13 11.51 -13.23
N GLY A 60 3.37 12.79 -12.89
CA GLY A 60 4.05 13.76 -13.77
C GLY A 60 5.54 13.46 -14.03
N HIS A 61 6.17 12.62 -13.20
CA HIS A 61 7.58 12.23 -13.34
C HIS A 61 7.77 10.79 -13.87
N THR A 62 6.69 10.06 -14.09
CA THR A 62 6.68 8.67 -14.58
C THR A 62 5.93 8.58 -15.92
N LYS A 63 6.09 7.48 -16.67
CA LYS A 63 5.53 7.38 -18.03
C LYS A 63 4.58 6.21 -18.25
N ARG A 64 4.85 5.04 -17.66
CA ARG A 64 4.16 3.77 -17.94
C ARG A 64 3.52 3.15 -16.72
N ILE A 65 4.24 3.18 -15.60
CA ILE A 65 3.81 2.57 -14.34
C ILE A 65 2.44 3.13 -13.91
N ARG A 66 1.55 2.26 -13.45
CA ARG A 66 0.27 2.67 -12.87
C ARG A 66 0.52 3.34 -11.53
N ILE A 67 -0.17 4.44 -11.28
CA ILE A 67 -0.03 5.25 -10.07
C ILE A 67 -1.34 5.20 -9.29
N GLY A 68 -1.28 4.90 -8.00
CA GLY A 68 -2.51 4.75 -7.25
C GLY A 68 -2.39 4.97 -5.75
N SER A 69 -3.52 4.94 -5.08
CA SER A 69 -3.58 4.99 -3.63
C SER A 69 -3.54 3.59 -3.01
N GLY A 70 -2.74 3.42 -2.00
CA GLY A 70 -2.65 2.19 -1.23
C GLY A 70 -2.86 2.37 0.27
N GLY A 71 -3.99 3.06 0.68
CA GLY A 71 -5.20 3.54 0.00
C GLY A 71 -5.59 4.96 0.39
N VAL A 72 -6.66 5.44 -0.27
CA VAL A 72 -7.47 6.52 0.28
C VAL A 72 -8.28 5.97 1.46
N MET A 73 -8.16 6.59 2.62
CA MET A 73 -8.97 6.24 3.78
C MET A 73 -10.36 6.90 3.63
N LEU A 74 -11.24 6.25 2.87
CA LEU A 74 -12.50 6.83 2.39
C LEU A 74 -13.38 7.45 3.50
N PRO A 75 -13.46 6.92 4.74
CA PRO A 75 -14.20 7.58 5.82
C PRO A 75 -13.71 9.00 6.17
N ASN A 76 -12.47 9.34 5.88
CA ASN A 76 -11.93 10.71 6.07
C ASN A 76 -12.48 11.70 5.04
N HIS A 77 -13.01 11.22 3.91
CA HIS A 77 -13.29 12.02 2.72
C HIS A 77 -14.75 11.97 2.29
N SER A 78 -15.16 12.95 1.46
CA SER A 78 -16.40 12.87 0.71
C SER A 78 -16.19 12.01 -0.56
N PRO A 79 -17.04 11.00 -0.84
CA PRO A 79 -16.95 10.23 -2.08
C PRO A 79 -16.95 11.10 -3.35
N LEU A 80 -17.72 12.20 -3.36
CA LEU A 80 -17.72 13.14 -4.49
C LEU A 80 -16.34 13.76 -4.71
N VAL A 81 -15.71 14.26 -3.64
CA VAL A 81 -14.38 14.91 -3.72
C VAL A 81 -13.31 13.91 -4.20
N ILE A 82 -13.38 12.65 -3.74
CA ILE A 82 -12.46 11.61 -4.21
C ILE A 82 -12.69 11.30 -5.69
N ALA A 83 -13.94 11.21 -6.15
CA ALA A 83 -14.25 11.02 -7.57
C ALA A 83 -13.69 12.17 -8.43
N GLU A 84 -13.81 13.43 -7.96
CA GLU A 84 -13.25 14.60 -8.65
C GLU A 84 -11.72 14.61 -8.67
N GLN A 85 -11.07 14.28 -7.55
CA GLN A 85 -9.60 14.23 -7.45
C GLN A 85 -9.01 13.13 -8.35
N PHE A 86 -9.53 11.91 -8.27
CA PHE A 86 -9.05 10.80 -9.09
C PHE A 86 -9.46 10.94 -10.55
N GLY A 87 -10.64 11.51 -10.83
CA GLY A 87 -11.04 11.91 -12.17
C GLY A 87 -10.10 12.95 -12.78
N THR A 88 -9.63 13.90 -11.99
CA THR A 88 -8.61 14.87 -12.42
C THR A 88 -7.27 14.16 -12.74
N LEU A 89 -6.83 13.23 -11.88
CA LEU A 89 -5.63 12.44 -12.10
C LEU A 89 -5.73 11.59 -13.37
N GLU A 90 -6.83 10.88 -13.57
CA GLU A 90 -7.06 10.05 -14.77
C GLU A 90 -7.13 10.90 -16.04
N SER A 91 -7.75 12.10 -15.98
CA SER A 91 -7.79 13.03 -17.12
C SER A 91 -6.41 13.56 -17.49
N LEU A 92 -5.50 13.73 -16.51
CA LEU A 92 -4.11 14.16 -16.74
C LEU A 92 -3.20 12.99 -17.19
N TYR A 93 -3.48 11.78 -16.71
CA TYR A 93 -2.65 10.59 -16.90
C TYR A 93 -3.48 9.36 -17.30
N PRO A 94 -4.13 9.40 -18.48
CA PRO A 94 -5.13 8.41 -18.89
C PRO A 94 -4.61 6.97 -18.88
N GLY A 95 -5.42 6.06 -18.31
CA GLY A 95 -5.16 4.63 -18.25
C GLY A 95 -4.11 4.22 -17.20
N ARG A 96 -3.66 5.16 -16.36
CA ARG A 96 -2.58 4.91 -15.40
C ARG A 96 -2.98 5.01 -13.93
N ILE A 97 -4.20 5.37 -13.63
CA ILE A 97 -4.63 5.65 -12.26
C ILE A 97 -5.35 4.45 -11.64
N ASP A 98 -4.98 4.10 -10.40
CA ASP A 98 -5.66 3.12 -9.55
C ASP A 98 -6.22 3.82 -8.31
N LEU A 99 -7.41 3.43 -7.87
CA LEU A 99 -8.05 3.94 -6.66
C LEU A 99 -8.22 2.84 -5.61
N GLY A 100 -7.25 2.69 -4.73
CA GLY A 100 -7.35 1.79 -3.59
C GLY A 100 -8.04 2.47 -2.40
N LEU A 101 -9.00 1.78 -1.78
CA LEU A 101 -9.86 2.29 -0.72
C LEU A 101 -9.67 1.51 0.59
N GLY A 102 -9.41 2.22 1.69
CA GLY A 102 -9.35 1.68 3.05
C GLY A 102 -10.48 2.22 3.94
N ARG A 103 -10.87 1.42 4.93
CA ARG A 103 -11.89 1.79 5.94
C ARG A 103 -11.29 2.44 7.19
N ALA A 104 -10.04 2.12 7.52
CA ALA A 104 -9.36 2.65 8.69
C ALA A 104 -9.06 4.16 8.53
N PRO A 105 -8.81 4.91 9.63
CA PRO A 105 -8.52 6.34 9.53
C PRO A 105 -7.11 6.67 9.04
N GLY A 106 -6.18 5.70 9.02
CA GLY A 106 -4.76 5.95 8.76
C GLY A 106 -4.08 6.76 9.87
N THR A 107 -4.68 6.79 11.07
CA THR A 107 -4.21 7.55 12.23
C THR A 107 -4.90 7.09 13.52
N ASP A 108 -4.67 7.82 14.65
CA ASP A 108 -5.41 7.63 15.90
C ASP A 108 -6.82 8.25 15.85
N GLY A 109 -7.66 7.88 16.85
CA GLY A 109 -9.06 8.29 16.90
C GLY A 109 -9.27 9.81 17.08
N GLU A 110 -8.40 10.49 17.82
CA GLU A 110 -8.48 11.96 18.02
C GLU A 110 -8.21 12.71 16.70
N THR A 111 -7.17 12.29 16.01
CA THR A 111 -6.83 12.83 14.67
C THR A 111 -7.93 12.52 13.66
N ALA A 112 -8.49 11.32 13.66
CA ALA A 112 -9.60 10.96 12.78
C ALA A 112 -10.81 11.88 12.98
N MET A 113 -11.16 12.19 14.24
CA MET A 113 -12.24 13.12 14.58
C MET A 113 -11.90 14.58 14.23
N ALA A 114 -10.61 14.95 14.25
CA ALA A 114 -10.17 16.29 13.81
C ALA A 114 -10.26 16.44 12.28
N ILE A 115 -9.98 15.36 11.51
CA ILE A 115 -10.14 15.35 10.05
C ILE A 115 -11.63 15.40 9.68
N ARG A 116 -12.45 14.56 10.35
CA ARG A 116 -13.87 14.47 10.08
C ARG A 116 -14.66 14.12 11.36
N SER A 117 -15.47 15.05 11.84
CA SER A 117 -16.17 14.93 13.11
C SER A 117 -17.16 13.74 13.18
N ASP A 118 -17.67 13.26 12.05
CA ASP A 118 -18.54 12.08 11.94
C ASP A 118 -17.83 10.81 11.45
N PHE A 119 -16.47 10.74 11.60
CA PHE A 119 -15.63 9.65 11.10
C PHE A 119 -16.19 8.25 11.41
N TYR A 120 -16.58 7.99 12.67
CA TYR A 120 -17.07 6.66 13.06
C TYR A 120 -18.35 6.27 12.32
N ALA A 121 -19.27 7.21 12.10
CA ALA A 121 -20.47 6.97 11.32
C ALA A 121 -20.11 6.68 9.85
N GLN A 122 -19.15 7.40 9.28
CA GLN A 122 -18.69 7.18 7.91
C GLN A 122 -17.91 5.86 7.77
N SER A 123 -17.15 5.45 8.77
CA SER A 123 -16.48 4.14 8.79
C SER A 123 -17.49 2.97 8.78
N GLN A 124 -18.62 3.10 9.49
CA GLN A 124 -19.71 2.13 9.43
C GLN A 124 -20.41 2.11 8.06
N ARG A 125 -20.49 3.27 7.40
CA ARG A 125 -21.08 3.42 6.07
C ARG A 125 -20.05 3.25 4.93
N PHE A 126 -18.91 2.64 5.21
CA PHE A 126 -17.88 2.42 4.19
C PHE A 126 -18.42 1.68 2.95
N PRO A 127 -19.21 0.58 3.07
CA PRO A 127 -19.78 -0.09 1.90
C PRO A 127 -20.65 0.83 1.03
N GLU A 128 -21.55 1.62 1.65
CA GLU A 128 -22.40 2.57 0.94
C GLU A 128 -21.60 3.69 0.27
N ASN A 129 -20.54 4.16 0.94
CA ASN A 129 -19.64 5.18 0.39
C ASN A 129 -18.83 4.65 -0.81
N VAL A 130 -18.44 3.37 -0.81
CA VAL A 130 -17.83 2.71 -1.96
C VAL A 130 -18.81 2.66 -3.13
N SER A 131 -20.05 2.20 -2.92
CA SER A 131 -21.08 2.18 -3.97
C SER A 131 -21.37 3.57 -4.53
N LYS A 132 -21.39 4.58 -3.65
CA LYS A 132 -21.61 5.96 -4.08
C LYS A 132 -20.45 6.51 -4.90
N LEU A 133 -19.21 6.13 -4.57
CA LEU A 133 -18.05 6.49 -5.36
C LEU A 133 -18.07 5.84 -6.75
N GLN A 134 -18.45 4.55 -6.84
CA GLN A 134 -18.67 3.88 -8.14
C GLN A 134 -19.75 4.60 -8.96
N GLU A 135 -20.87 4.97 -8.34
CA GLU A 135 -21.92 5.74 -8.99
C GLU A 135 -21.40 7.07 -9.56
N TYR A 136 -20.59 7.82 -8.80
CA TYR A 136 -20.01 9.09 -9.26
C TYR A 136 -19.05 8.91 -10.45
N LEU A 137 -18.29 7.82 -10.50
CA LEU A 137 -17.36 7.53 -11.59
C LEU A 137 -18.04 6.90 -12.81
N SER A 138 -19.24 6.37 -12.65
CA SER A 138 -20.02 5.75 -13.73
C SER A 138 -20.51 6.76 -14.77
N SER A 139 -20.62 6.32 -16.03
CA SER A 139 -21.27 7.08 -17.09
C SER A 139 -22.76 7.36 -16.81
N GLU A 140 -23.43 6.54 -16.00
CA GLU A 140 -24.82 6.73 -15.58
C GLU A 140 -25.00 7.96 -14.65
N ASN A 141 -23.91 8.45 -14.03
CA ASN A 141 -23.94 9.65 -13.18
C ASN A 141 -24.47 10.90 -13.93
N CYS A 142 -24.32 10.93 -15.26
CA CYS A 142 -24.86 12.02 -16.11
C CYS A 142 -26.37 12.28 -15.94
N LYS A 143 -27.12 11.30 -15.41
CA LYS A 143 -28.55 11.40 -15.14
C LYS A 143 -28.86 12.04 -13.79
N ASN A 144 -27.87 12.19 -12.93
CA ASN A 144 -28.03 12.70 -11.58
C ASN A 144 -27.90 14.21 -11.50
N ARG A 145 -28.50 14.81 -10.46
CA ARG A 145 -28.38 16.25 -10.19
C ARG A 145 -27.00 16.63 -9.70
N VAL A 146 -26.38 15.76 -8.89
CA VAL A 146 -25.00 15.93 -8.39
C VAL A 146 -24.10 15.03 -9.21
N ARG A 147 -23.15 15.63 -9.90
CA ARG A 147 -22.25 14.96 -10.85
C ARG A 147 -20.80 15.21 -10.47
N ALA A 148 -19.95 14.21 -10.67
CA ALA A 148 -18.53 14.31 -10.36
C ALA A 148 -17.73 14.72 -11.61
N PHE A 149 -17.32 15.97 -11.70
CA PHE A 149 -16.47 16.45 -12.80
C PHE A 149 -15.03 16.66 -12.31
N PRO A 150 -14.02 16.13 -13.05
CA PRO A 150 -14.10 15.43 -14.34
C PRO A 150 -14.23 13.89 -14.24
N GLY A 151 -14.56 13.32 -13.06
CA GLY A 151 -14.53 11.87 -12.79
C GLY A 151 -15.58 11.03 -13.51
N GLU A 152 -16.72 11.62 -13.85
CA GLU A 152 -17.87 10.92 -14.45
C GLU A 152 -17.51 10.23 -15.77
N GLY A 153 -17.83 8.94 -15.87
CA GLY A 153 -17.59 8.12 -17.05
C GLY A 153 -16.13 7.69 -17.25
N LEU A 154 -15.27 7.93 -16.26
CA LEU A 154 -13.89 7.46 -16.29
C LEU A 154 -13.79 6.08 -15.61
N GLU A 155 -13.30 5.09 -16.33
CA GLU A 155 -13.15 3.70 -15.88
C GLU A 155 -11.86 3.56 -15.02
N ILE A 156 -11.89 4.14 -13.80
CA ILE A 156 -10.79 4.07 -12.86
C ILE A 156 -10.90 2.76 -12.07
N PRO A 157 -9.91 1.84 -12.13
CA PRO A 157 -9.92 0.62 -11.33
C PRO A 157 -9.98 0.92 -9.83
N ILE A 158 -11.01 0.39 -9.15
CA ILE A 158 -11.20 0.52 -7.71
C ILE A 158 -10.79 -0.78 -7.02
N TRP A 159 -10.02 -0.66 -5.93
CA TRP A 159 -9.49 -1.76 -5.14
C TRP A 159 -9.97 -1.65 -3.70
N ILE A 160 -10.41 -2.76 -3.11
CA ILE A 160 -10.67 -2.82 -1.67
C ILE A 160 -9.40 -3.23 -0.95
N LEU A 161 -8.98 -2.41 0.02
CA LEU A 161 -7.78 -2.65 0.82
C LEU A 161 -8.17 -3.01 2.25
N GLY A 162 -7.39 -3.89 2.87
CA GLY A 162 -7.56 -4.17 4.28
C GLY A 162 -6.57 -5.19 4.84
N SER A 163 -6.76 -5.48 6.13
CA SER A 163 -5.97 -6.45 6.88
C SER A 163 -6.86 -7.35 7.74
N SER A 164 -8.14 -7.49 7.39
CA SER A 164 -9.14 -8.23 8.16
C SER A 164 -10.13 -8.97 7.27
N MET A 165 -10.91 -9.88 7.87
CA MET A 165 -11.98 -10.61 7.19
C MET A 165 -13.09 -9.68 6.65
N ASP A 166 -13.37 -8.55 7.33
CA ASP A 166 -14.41 -7.61 6.87
C ASP A 166 -14.11 -7.05 5.47
N SER A 167 -12.82 -6.75 5.19
CA SER A 167 -12.42 -6.21 3.88
C SER A 167 -12.51 -7.28 2.78
N SER A 168 -12.16 -8.54 3.07
CA SER A 168 -12.31 -9.64 2.12
C SER A 168 -13.78 -9.94 1.83
N THR A 169 -14.63 -9.88 2.86
CA THR A 169 -16.09 -10.06 2.73
C THR A 169 -16.69 -8.99 1.82
N LEU A 170 -16.31 -7.72 2.03
CA LEU A 170 -16.80 -6.63 1.19
C LEU A 170 -16.32 -6.75 -0.27
N ALA A 171 -15.02 -7.01 -0.47
CA ALA A 171 -14.45 -7.18 -1.79
C ALA A 171 -15.11 -8.33 -2.56
N ALA A 172 -15.33 -9.48 -1.89
CA ALA A 172 -16.02 -10.63 -2.47
C ALA A 172 -17.47 -10.31 -2.85
N ALA A 173 -18.23 -9.70 -1.94
CA ALA A 173 -19.65 -9.38 -2.16
C ALA A 173 -19.86 -8.38 -3.31
N TYR A 174 -18.91 -7.45 -3.50
CA TYR A 174 -18.99 -6.41 -4.53
C TYR A 174 -18.30 -6.80 -5.84
N GLY A 175 -17.69 -8.00 -5.92
CA GLY A 175 -16.96 -8.43 -7.10
C GLY A 175 -15.78 -7.51 -7.44
N MET A 176 -15.08 -6.99 -6.42
CA MET A 176 -13.97 -6.04 -6.58
C MET A 176 -12.62 -6.71 -6.35
N PRO A 177 -11.54 -6.25 -7.00
CA PRO A 177 -10.18 -6.72 -6.70
C PRO A 177 -9.77 -6.33 -5.27
N TYR A 178 -8.98 -7.21 -4.65
CA TYR A 178 -8.66 -7.15 -3.23
C TYR A 178 -7.15 -7.09 -2.98
N ALA A 179 -6.70 -6.13 -2.16
CA ALA A 179 -5.31 -6.05 -1.72
C ALA A 179 -5.20 -6.17 -0.19
N PHE A 180 -4.40 -7.13 0.28
CA PHE A 180 -4.21 -7.38 1.70
C PHE A 180 -2.91 -6.76 2.22
N ALA A 181 -3.01 -6.01 3.33
CA ALA A 181 -1.91 -5.31 3.96
C ALA A 181 -1.05 -6.22 4.86
N GLY A 182 -0.44 -7.25 4.28
CA GLY A 182 0.40 -8.22 4.99
C GLY A 182 1.72 -7.65 5.52
N HIS A 183 2.15 -6.50 5.03
CA HIS A 183 3.38 -5.84 5.44
C HIS A 183 3.38 -5.34 6.91
N PHE A 184 2.23 -5.22 7.55
CA PHE A 184 2.13 -4.85 8.97
C PHE A 184 1.12 -5.69 9.78
N ALA A 185 0.16 -6.36 9.15
CA ALA A 185 -0.88 -7.15 9.83
C ALA A 185 -1.16 -8.48 9.10
N PRO A 186 -0.18 -9.38 8.97
CA PRO A 186 -0.27 -10.58 8.12
C PRO A 186 -1.18 -11.70 8.66
N LYS A 187 -1.54 -11.65 9.95
CA LYS A 187 -2.17 -12.77 10.69
C LYS A 187 -3.37 -13.43 10.00
N MET A 188 -4.24 -12.64 9.36
CA MET A 188 -5.49 -13.12 8.74
C MET A 188 -5.40 -13.22 7.22
N MET A 189 -4.21 -13.07 6.64
CA MET A 189 -4.05 -12.92 5.19
C MET A 189 -4.50 -14.16 4.41
N PHE A 190 -4.13 -15.34 4.87
CA PHE A 190 -4.45 -16.59 4.19
C PHE A 190 -5.94 -16.87 4.21
N GLU A 191 -6.55 -16.79 5.40
CA GLU A 191 -7.98 -16.97 5.58
C GLU A 191 -8.80 -15.93 4.80
N ALA A 192 -8.30 -14.69 4.73
CA ALA A 192 -8.94 -13.61 3.98
C ALA A 192 -8.92 -13.86 2.47
N PHE A 193 -7.82 -14.38 1.92
CA PHE A 193 -7.72 -14.74 0.51
C PHE A 193 -8.59 -15.94 0.14
N ASP A 194 -8.59 -16.98 0.98
CA ASP A 194 -9.42 -18.16 0.75
C ASP A 194 -10.89 -17.78 0.79
N PHE A 195 -11.33 -17.07 1.85
CA PHE A 195 -12.69 -16.56 1.95
C PHE A 195 -13.10 -15.70 0.76
N TYR A 196 -12.22 -14.77 0.33
CA TYR A 196 -12.49 -13.89 -0.80
C TYR A 196 -12.75 -14.68 -2.08
N ARG A 197 -11.91 -15.68 -2.40
CA ARG A 197 -12.06 -16.50 -3.61
C ARG A 197 -13.30 -17.38 -3.57
N GLU A 198 -13.57 -18.02 -2.42
CA GLU A 198 -14.72 -18.92 -2.24
C GLU A 198 -16.07 -18.20 -2.32
N ASN A 199 -16.11 -16.93 -1.92
CA ASN A 199 -17.34 -16.14 -1.85
C ASN A 199 -17.40 -15.01 -2.88
N TYR A 200 -16.50 -15.02 -3.86
CA TYR A 200 -16.42 -13.98 -4.88
C TYR A 200 -17.68 -13.94 -5.74
N ASN A 201 -18.28 -12.77 -5.86
CA ASN A 201 -19.43 -12.51 -6.71
C ASN A 201 -18.97 -11.82 -8.01
N PRO A 202 -18.87 -12.54 -9.16
CA PRO A 202 -18.35 -11.98 -10.39
C PRO A 202 -19.18 -10.78 -10.87
N SER A 203 -18.49 -9.73 -11.37
CA SER A 203 -19.12 -8.62 -12.08
C SER A 203 -18.70 -8.61 -13.56
N GLU A 204 -19.34 -7.78 -14.39
CA GLU A 204 -18.93 -7.63 -15.80
C GLU A 204 -17.51 -7.06 -15.90
N GLU A 205 -17.16 -6.11 -15.04
CA GLU A 205 -15.84 -5.48 -15.00
C GLU A 205 -14.76 -6.44 -14.45
N HIS A 206 -15.14 -7.28 -13.48
CA HIS A 206 -14.25 -8.22 -12.80
C HIS A 206 -14.84 -9.64 -12.81
N PRO A 207 -14.74 -10.39 -13.92
CA PRO A 207 -15.33 -11.74 -14.04
C PRO A 207 -14.62 -12.80 -13.19
N LYS A 208 -13.42 -12.48 -12.65
CA LYS A 208 -12.61 -13.36 -11.81
C LYS A 208 -12.06 -12.61 -10.59
N PRO A 209 -11.88 -13.30 -9.46
CA PRO A 209 -11.19 -12.71 -8.31
C PRO A 209 -9.76 -12.32 -8.68
N TYR A 210 -9.27 -11.21 -8.13
CA TYR A 210 -7.88 -10.77 -8.27
C TYR A 210 -7.34 -10.30 -6.92
N THR A 211 -6.20 -10.83 -6.52
CA THR A 211 -5.60 -10.63 -5.19
C THR A 211 -4.21 -10.02 -5.27
N ILE A 212 -3.96 -9.00 -4.43
CA ILE A 212 -2.62 -8.47 -4.17
C ILE A 212 -2.22 -8.77 -2.73
N ALA A 213 -1.07 -9.40 -2.52
CA ALA A 213 -0.43 -9.45 -1.21
C ALA A 213 0.59 -8.31 -1.09
N CYS A 214 0.35 -7.37 -0.17
CA CYS A 214 1.36 -6.38 0.17
C CYS A 214 2.27 -6.92 1.29
N VAL A 215 3.57 -7.01 1.03
CA VAL A 215 4.58 -7.61 1.91
C VAL A 215 5.80 -6.70 2.06
N ASN A 216 6.61 -6.91 3.11
CA ASN A 216 7.91 -6.24 3.21
C ASN A 216 8.95 -6.98 2.38
N ALA A 217 9.82 -6.25 1.67
CA ALA A 217 10.95 -6.84 0.97
C ALA A 217 12.19 -5.97 1.14
N ILE A 218 13.29 -6.57 1.60
CA ILE A 218 14.59 -5.95 1.76
C ILE A 218 15.65 -6.89 1.20
N ALA A 219 16.14 -6.56 0.01
CA ALA A 219 17.14 -7.34 -0.70
C ALA A 219 18.49 -6.61 -0.71
N ALA A 220 19.58 -7.37 -0.61
CA ALA A 220 20.95 -6.88 -0.73
C ALA A 220 21.83 -7.94 -1.41
N GLU A 221 23.12 -7.65 -1.64
CA GLU A 221 24.06 -8.60 -2.25
C GLU A 221 24.31 -9.82 -1.37
N THR A 222 24.17 -9.70 -0.05
CA THR A 222 24.24 -10.82 0.90
C THR A 222 23.08 -10.76 1.89
N THR A 223 22.74 -11.92 2.43
CA THR A 223 21.71 -12.03 3.48
C THR A 223 22.08 -11.24 4.73
N GLU A 224 23.36 -11.22 5.13
CA GLU A 224 23.84 -10.47 6.29
C GLU A 224 23.67 -8.96 6.10
N GLU A 225 23.93 -8.45 4.89
CA GLU A 225 23.70 -7.04 4.56
C GLU A 225 22.21 -6.70 4.59
N ALA A 226 21.37 -7.54 4.00
CA ALA A 226 19.91 -7.35 4.01
C ALA A 226 19.36 -7.34 5.45
N GLU A 227 19.82 -8.24 6.33
CA GLU A 227 19.45 -8.27 7.76
C GLU A 227 19.89 -7.01 8.50
N PHE A 228 21.11 -6.51 8.20
CA PHE A 228 21.57 -5.25 8.76
C PHE A 228 20.69 -4.08 8.32
N LEU A 229 20.40 -3.94 7.03
CA LEU A 229 19.52 -2.91 6.49
C LEU A 229 18.09 -2.99 7.06
N ALA A 230 17.58 -4.20 7.24
CA ALA A 230 16.25 -4.45 7.81
C ALA A 230 16.14 -4.03 9.28
N SER A 231 17.24 -3.86 9.99
CA SER A 231 17.23 -3.46 11.40
C SER A 231 16.55 -2.10 11.63
N SER A 232 16.60 -1.17 10.65
CA SER A 232 15.86 0.10 10.69
C SER A 232 14.34 -0.12 10.65
N MET A 233 13.86 -1.05 9.82
CA MET A 233 12.45 -1.45 9.79
C MET A 233 12.01 -2.08 11.13
N TYR A 234 12.82 -2.98 11.69
CA TYR A 234 12.53 -3.58 13.01
C TYR A 234 12.42 -2.51 14.11
N MET A 235 13.30 -1.51 14.12
CA MET A 235 13.23 -0.39 15.07
C MET A 235 11.98 0.46 14.84
N ASN A 236 11.60 0.71 13.59
CA ASN A 236 10.38 1.45 13.27
C ASN A 236 9.13 0.74 13.83
N PHE A 237 9.02 -0.59 13.67
CA PHE A 237 7.92 -1.37 14.24
C PHE A 237 7.98 -1.43 15.78
N LEU A 238 9.17 -1.47 16.38
CA LEU A 238 9.34 -1.34 17.82
C LEU A 238 8.83 0.02 18.33
N ASN A 239 9.11 1.09 17.61
CA ASN A 239 8.62 2.44 17.91
C ASN A 239 7.08 2.50 17.85
N ILE A 240 6.46 1.84 16.87
CA ILE A 240 5.00 1.73 16.80
C ILE A 240 4.43 1.05 18.06
N ILE A 241 5.02 -0.08 18.48
CA ILE A 241 4.60 -0.82 19.68
C ILE A 241 4.74 0.06 20.94
N ARG A 242 5.80 0.87 21.02
CA ARG A 242 6.05 1.80 22.13
C ARG A 242 5.27 3.10 22.04
N ASN A 243 4.49 3.28 20.98
CA ASN A 243 3.82 4.56 20.65
C ASN A 243 4.79 5.75 20.57
N ASP A 244 6.00 5.51 20.07
CA ASP A 244 7.08 6.49 19.89
C ASP A 244 7.12 6.91 18.40
N ARG A 245 6.50 8.04 18.06
CA ARG A 245 6.27 8.49 16.68
C ARG A 245 7.44 9.28 16.10
N LYS A 246 8.64 8.76 16.20
CA LYS A 246 9.85 9.41 15.67
C LYS A 246 10.24 8.93 14.27
N PRO A 247 11.01 9.73 13.51
CA PRO A 247 11.57 9.34 12.22
C PRO A 247 12.36 8.03 12.30
N MET A 248 12.45 7.33 11.15
CA MET A 248 13.22 6.09 11.03
C MET A 248 14.69 6.35 11.34
N GLN A 249 15.27 5.48 12.17
CA GLN A 249 16.66 5.54 12.63
C GLN A 249 17.58 4.69 11.75
N ALA A 250 18.87 5.08 11.70
CA ALA A 250 19.91 4.34 11.00
C ALA A 250 20.02 2.87 11.47
N PRO A 251 20.43 1.94 10.60
CA PRO A 251 20.49 0.52 10.93
C PRO A 251 21.53 0.21 12.00
N VAL A 252 21.27 -0.83 12.80
CA VAL A 252 22.12 -1.29 13.91
C VAL A 252 22.47 -2.77 13.78
N LYS A 253 23.67 -3.17 14.25
CA LYS A 253 24.12 -4.57 14.13
C LYS A 253 23.30 -5.59 14.93
N ASN A 254 22.71 -5.19 16.05
CA ASN A 254 21.97 -6.10 16.94
C ASN A 254 20.66 -5.46 17.40
N VAL A 255 19.70 -5.36 16.50
CA VAL A 255 18.39 -4.80 16.80
C VAL A 255 17.64 -5.61 17.86
N LYS A 256 17.86 -6.91 17.93
CA LYS A 256 17.20 -7.79 18.92
C LYS A 256 17.55 -7.44 20.36
N SER A 257 18.75 -6.87 20.62
CA SER A 257 19.14 -6.41 21.96
C SER A 257 18.40 -5.17 22.46
N LEU A 258 17.69 -4.46 21.55
CA LEU A 258 16.91 -3.28 21.89
C LEU A 258 15.47 -3.63 22.37
N MET A 259 15.08 -4.90 22.26
CA MET A 259 13.73 -5.40 22.50
C MET A 259 13.72 -6.33 23.72
N ASN A 260 12.73 -6.19 24.59
CA ASN A 260 12.40 -7.24 25.54
C ASN A 260 11.69 -8.42 24.82
N THR A 261 11.50 -9.53 25.52
CA THR A 261 10.93 -10.77 24.94
C THR A 261 9.53 -10.55 24.31
N MET A 262 8.67 -9.76 24.94
CA MET A 262 7.31 -9.49 24.47
C MET A 262 7.34 -8.59 23.24
N GLU A 263 8.11 -7.52 23.25
CA GLU A 263 8.31 -6.61 22.12
C GLU A 263 8.84 -7.35 20.90
N ARG A 264 9.86 -8.20 21.13
CA ARG A 264 10.41 -9.03 20.06
C ARG A 264 9.36 -9.94 19.43
N TYR A 265 8.60 -10.64 20.25
CA TYR A 265 7.49 -11.48 19.76
C TYR A 265 6.47 -10.67 18.93
N GLN A 266 6.07 -9.50 19.42
CA GLN A 266 5.10 -8.65 18.71
C GLN A 266 5.66 -8.15 17.37
N VAL A 267 6.90 -7.66 17.34
CA VAL A 267 7.56 -7.22 16.10
C VAL A 267 7.68 -8.36 15.10
N GLU A 268 8.14 -9.55 15.53
CA GLU A 268 8.28 -10.73 14.69
C GLU A 268 6.90 -11.19 14.12
N GLN A 269 5.83 -11.07 14.91
CA GLN A 269 4.46 -11.36 14.39
C GLN A 269 4.00 -10.34 13.35
N MET A 270 4.22 -9.05 13.59
CA MET A 270 3.84 -8.00 12.63
C MET A 270 4.63 -8.10 11.32
N LEU A 271 5.89 -8.55 11.39
CA LEU A 271 6.80 -8.68 10.25
C LEU A 271 6.90 -10.09 9.68
N SER A 272 5.98 -11.01 10.04
CA SER A 272 6.05 -12.41 9.59
C SER A 272 5.90 -12.59 8.06
N CYS A 273 5.36 -11.61 7.35
CA CYS A 273 5.35 -11.54 5.88
C CYS A 273 6.43 -10.56 5.37
N SER A 274 7.70 -10.81 5.75
CA SER A 274 8.86 -10.03 5.30
C SER A 274 9.87 -10.94 4.62
N PHE A 275 10.31 -10.55 3.43
CA PHE A 275 11.31 -11.24 2.62
C PHE A 275 12.62 -10.48 2.70
N ILE A 276 13.59 -11.02 3.46
CA ILE A 276 14.86 -10.36 3.77
C ILE A 276 16.00 -11.32 3.43
N GLY A 277 16.90 -10.89 2.55
CA GLY A 277 18.02 -11.72 2.13
C GLY A 277 18.66 -11.28 0.81
N ASP A 278 19.51 -12.15 0.30
CA ASP A 278 20.02 -12.08 -1.07
C ASP A 278 18.99 -12.58 -2.10
N GLU A 279 19.34 -12.45 -3.38
CA GLU A 279 18.48 -12.80 -4.50
C GLU A 279 18.00 -14.26 -4.45
N ASP A 280 18.89 -15.21 -4.15
CA ASP A 280 18.56 -16.64 -4.13
C ASP A 280 17.60 -16.98 -2.99
N LYS A 281 17.88 -16.51 -1.78
CA LYS A 281 17.04 -16.72 -0.61
C LYS A 281 15.64 -16.15 -0.81
N ILE A 282 15.54 -14.90 -1.29
CA ILE A 282 14.23 -14.26 -1.51
C ILE A 282 13.47 -14.98 -2.63
N THR A 283 14.14 -15.44 -3.69
CA THR A 283 13.51 -16.21 -4.77
C THR A 283 12.88 -17.49 -4.23
N GLU A 284 13.58 -18.24 -3.38
CA GLU A 284 13.06 -19.46 -2.76
C GLU A 284 11.86 -19.15 -1.84
N ASP A 285 11.99 -18.17 -0.97
CA ASP A 285 10.96 -17.80 0.01
C ASP A 285 9.68 -17.27 -0.68
N LEU A 286 9.82 -16.43 -1.72
CA LEU A 286 8.68 -15.91 -2.47
C LEU A 286 8.00 -16.99 -3.32
N ASN A 287 8.75 -17.92 -3.94
CA ASN A 287 8.14 -19.05 -4.66
C ASN A 287 7.24 -19.85 -3.72
N ARG A 288 7.71 -20.22 -2.55
CA ARG A 288 6.90 -20.94 -1.54
C ARG A 288 5.66 -20.14 -1.12
N PHE A 289 5.84 -18.83 -0.94
CA PHE A 289 4.73 -17.93 -0.58
C PHE A 289 3.68 -17.85 -1.68
N ILE A 290 4.08 -17.70 -2.95
CA ILE A 290 3.17 -17.62 -4.11
C ILE A 290 2.44 -18.96 -4.30
N GLU A 291 3.15 -20.08 -4.21
CA GLU A 291 2.54 -21.42 -4.32
C GLU A 291 1.49 -21.67 -3.25
N TYR A 292 1.74 -21.21 -2.01
CA TYR A 292 0.82 -21.38 -0.90
C TYR A 292 -0.37 -20.41 -0.97
N THR A 293 -0.13 -19.13 -1.26
CA THR A 293 -1.16 -18.09 -1.25
C THR A 293 -1.96 -18.02 -2.54
N LYS A 294 -1.38 -18.44 -3.67
CA LYS A 294 -1.94 -18.30 -5.02
C LYS A 294 -2.36 -16.86 -5.34
N VAL A 295 -1.62 -15.89 -4.83
CA VAL A 295 -1.88 -14.47 -5.12
C VAL A 295 -1.56 -14.17 -6.59
N ASP A 296 -2.33 -13.23 -7.16
CA ASP A 296 -2.15 -12.82 -8.55
C ASP A 296 -1.01 -11.81 -8.68
N GLU A 297 -0.76 -11.00 -7.64
CA GLU A 297 0.28 -9.97 -7.64
C GLU A 297 0.93 -9.82 -6.26
N ILE A 298 2.25 -9.60 -6.24
CA ILE A 298 3.01 -9.21 -5.06
C ILE A 298 3.28 -7.70 -5.11
N MET A 299 2.80 -6.98 -4.11
CA MET A 299 3.15 -5.60 -3.87
C MET A 299 4.15 -5.52 -2.73
N ILE A 300 5.30 -4.92 -2.95
CA ILE A 300 6.33 -4.79 -1.91
C ILE A 300 6.36 -3.40 -1.30
N THR A 301 6.65 -3.30 0.00
CA THR A 301 7.15 -2.10 0.64
C THR A 301 8.59 -2.31 1.06
N CYS A 302 9.44 -1.30 0.83
CA CYS A 302 10.87 -1.37 1.06
C CYS A 302 11.28 -0.25 2.03
N GLN A 303 11.38 -0.59 3.33
CA GLN A 303 11.70 0.35 4.39
C GLN A 303 13.19 0.24 4.75
N ILE A 304 14.05 0.86 3.95
CA ILE A 304 15.50 0.96 4.16
C ILE A 304 15.86 2.42 4.39
N TYR A 305 16.71 2.68 5.39
CA TYR A 305 17.17 4.01 5.80
C TYR A 305 17.97 4.71 4.69
N ASP A 306 19.00 4.06 4.17
CA ASP A 306 19.81 4.60 3.07
C ASP A 306 19.06 4.52 1.75
N HIS A 307 18.86 5.67 1.10
CA HIS A 307 18.08 5.75 -0.13
C HIS A 307 18.72 4.98 -1.30
N LYS A 308 20.05 4.96 -1.41
CA LYS A 308 20.74 4.22 -2.48
C LYS A 308 20.55 2.71 -2.30
N SER A 309 20.72 2.22 -1.08
CA SER A 309 20.43 0.82 -0.74
C SER A 309 18.97 0.47 -0.97
N ARG A 310 18.03 1.40 -0.70
CA ARG A 310 16.61 1.23 -1.00
C ARG A 310 16.33 1.05 -2.50
N LEU A 311 16.94 1.89 -3.33
CA LEU A 311 16.83 1.77 -4.78
C LEU A 311 17.45 0.46 -5.28
N HIS A 312 18.63 0.10 -4.78
CA HIS A 312 19.30 -1.14 -5.14
C HIS A 312 18.51 -2.38 -4.74
N SER A 313 17.92 -2.38 -3.55
CA SER A 313 16.99 -3.45 -3.11
C SER A 313 15.84 -3.65 -4.10
N CYS A 314 15.27 -2.57 -4.66
CA CYS A 314 14.21 -2.68 -5.66
C CYS A 314 14.73 -3.23 -7.01
N GLU A 315 15.98 -2.97 -7.39
CA GLU A 315 16.61 -3.58 -8.58
C GLU A 315 16.79 -5.09 -8.39
N ILE A 316 17.23 -5.54 -7.22
CA ILE A 316 17.34 -6.97 -6.89
C ILE A 316 15.95 -7.62 -6.90
N MET A 317 14.96 -7.01 -6.25
CA MET A 317 13.59 -7.53 -6.22
C MET A 317 12.98 -7.68 -7.62
N LYS A 318 13.32 -6.79 -8.55
CA LYS A 318 12.86 -6.95 -9.94
C LYS A 318 13.48 -8.18 -10.59
N ARG A 319 14.79 -8.44 -10.39
CA ARG A 319 15.43 -9.68 -10.91
C ARG A 319 14.83 -10.94 -10.29
N VAL A 320 14.56 -10.93 -8.97
CA VAL A 320 13.84 -12.02 -8.28
C VAL A 320 12.52 -12.32 -8.97
N MET A 321 11.69 -11.30 -9.20
CA MET A 321 10.37 -11.51 -9.83
C MET A 321 10.48 -11.94 -11.30
N ASP A 322 11.45 -11.43 -12.04
CA ASP A 322 11.69 -11.87 -13.43
C ASP A 322 12.11 -13.35 -13.48
N ASN A 323 12.95 -13.80 -12.55
CA ASN A 323 13.36 -15.20 -12.41
C ASN A 323 12.19 -16.12 -12.03
N ILE A 324 11.28 -15.66 -11.16
CA ILE A 324 10.06 -16.40 -10.78
C ILE A 324 9.12 -16.52 -11.97
N ASN A 325 8.87 -15.43 -12.69
CA ASN A 325 7.94 -15.39 -13.83
C ASN A 325 8.47 -16.11 -15.08
N ALA A 326 9.77 -16.38 -15.18
CA ALA A 326 10.39 -17.10 -16.29
C ALA A 326 10.30 -18.62 -16.15
N ARG A 327 9.86 -19.14 -15.02
CA ARG A 327 9.67 -20.58 -14.73
C ARG A 327 8.27 -21.02 -15.06
#